data_647275da4a5beda92c989dc97638e4c8
#
_entry.id   647275da4a5beda92c989dc97638e4c8
#
_cell.length_a   1.000
_cell.length_b   1.000
_cell.length_c   1.000
_cell.angle_alpha   90.00
_cell.angle_beta   90.00
_cell.angle_gamma   90.00
#
_symmetry.space_group_name_H-M   'P 1'
#
loop_
_entity.id
_entity.type
_entity.pdbx_description
1 polymer ?
#
loop_
_entity_poly.entity_id
_entity_poly.type
_entity_poly.pdbx_seq_one_letter_code
_entity_poly.pdbx_strand_id
1 'polypeptide(L)'
;MLPISRRQLLHSSTCGIGSVALAWLLNDERARAEVIKPALEKPRFDTLPKVPHHPPRARAMISLFMQGGPSHHDTLDYKPKMAEYASKPFPGKLKQDAVDRATTKVFPSPWKFSRHGRAGTWISELLPHLGTVADDITVINSMTTGVNNHGQSIYSLNSGRLVAGHPSLGSWVCYGLGSEARNLPAFMSLTDVTLPVAGVDHWGNGWLPSLYQGTVIRQREPRILNLDPPAHLKGTAQGNYLRYLDEMNREHLARHAGENDLDARIAGYELAAQMQTAAKDVLDLTGESAATKKLYGLDDPITAEYGTRCLIARRLVERGVRFVQVLTANQNWDNHQSIKTLLPNMCRKTDKPAAALVRDLRERGLLDSTLVAWGGEMGRLPVVEGNDPEKVGRDHNTYGFSWWLAGGGIKRGHVHGATDDFGHHAVTDVVNQHDMHATLLHLFGLDHRKLTHLRNGLEQSLTDSKPCRVVDELLA
;
A
#
# COMPACT_ATOMS: atom_id res chain seq x y z
N MET A 1 -29.78 78.44 3.50
CA MET A 1 -28.92 77.34 3.21
C MET A 1 -27.75 77.39 4.19
N LEU A 2 -27.66 76.39 5.09
CA LEU A 2 -26.53 76.31 6.01
C LEU A 2 -25.29 75.81 5.23
N PRO A 3 -24.12 76.39 5.47
CA PRO A 3 -22.91 76.00 4.73
C PRO A 3 -22.48 74.62 5.14
N ILE A 4 -22.36 73.76 4.16
CA ILE A 4 -21.85 72.39 4.35
C ILE A 4 -20.37 72.45 4.75
N SER A 5 -19.98 71.89 5.89
CA SER A 5 -18.59 71.94 6.32
C SER A 5 -17.72 71.03 5.40
N ARG A 6 -16.42 71.38 5.26
CA ARG A 6 -15.47 70.63 4.46
C ARG A 6 -15.46 69.15 4.86
N ARG A 7 -15.68 68.79 6.13
CA ARG A 7 -15.75 67.43 6.67
C ARG A 7 -17.01 66.71 6.21
N GLN A 8 -18.16 67.43 6.10
CA GLN A 8 -19.38 66.78 5.56
C GLN A 8 -19.30 66.55 4.05
N LEU A 9 -18.63 67.52 3.34
CA LEU A 9 -18.38 67.32 1.89
C LEU A 9 -17.46 66.12 1.62
N LEU A 10 -16.39 65.96 2.40
CA LEU A 10 -15.49 64.81 2.28
C LEU A 10 -16.18 63.51 2.68
N HIS A 11 -17.02 63.52 3.69
CA HIS A 11 -17.79 62.33 4.11
C HIS A 11 -18.83 61.92 3.07
N SER A 12 -19.52 62.87 2.48
CA SER A 12 -20.51 62.59 1.43
C SER A 12 -19.86 62.19 0.08
N SER A 13 -18.69 62.73 -0.24
CA SER A 13 -17.94 62.35 -1.45
C SER A 13 -17.25 61.00 -1.30
N THR A 14 -16.76 60.62 -0.12
CA THR A 14 -16.21 59.30 0.12
C THR A 14 -17.27 58.21 0.14
N CYS A 15 -18.47 58.46 0.67
CA CYS A 15 -19.57 57.49 0.61
C CYS A 15 -20.22 57.36 -0.79
N GLY A 16 -20.20 58.42 -1.61
CA GLY A 16 -20.76 58.39 -2.97
C GLY A 16 -19.82 57.83 -4.01
N ILE A 17 -18.71 58.52 -4.26
CA ILE A 17 -17.77 58.15 -5.33
C ILE A 17 -16.91 56.92 -4.92
N GLY A 18 -16.51 56.85 -3.65
CA GLY A 18 -15.74 55.70 -3.14
C GLY A 18 -16.51 54.38 -3.15
N SER A 19 -17.80 54.42 -2.82
CA SER A 19 -18.66 53.22 -2.88
C SER A 19 -18.95 52.81 -4.33
N VAL A 20 -19.12 53.74 -5.25
CA VAL A 20 -19.27 53.43 -6.68
C VAL A 20 -17.96 52.87 -7.26
N ALA A 21 -16.81 53.47 -6.91
CA ALA A 21 -15.50 52.94 -7.33
C ALA A 21 -15.21 51.57 -6.74
N LEU A 22 -15.55 51.36 -5.46
CA LEU A 22 -15.41 50.05 -4.83
C LEU A 22 -16.37 49.02 -5.44
N ALA A 23 -17.62 49.39 -5.69
CA ALA A 23 -18.60 48.55 -6.37
C ALA A 23 -18.16 48.20 -7.82
N TRP A 24 -17.55 49.16 -8.52
CA TRP A 24 -17.00 48.96 -9.85
C TRP A 24 -15.77 48.05 -9.82
N LEU A 25 -14.85 48.24 -8.90
CA LEU A 25 -13.68 47.37 -8.70
C LEU A 25 -14.09 45.97 -8.33
N LEU A 26 -15.02 45.80 -7.40
CA LEU A 26 -15.53 44.47 -7.00
C LEU A 26 -16.30 43.77 -8.16
N ASN A 27 -16.98 44.55 -8.98
CA ASN A 27 -17.65 44.03 -10.18
C ASN A 27 -16.66 43.70 -11.29
N ASP A 28 -15.61 44.54 -11.46
CA ASP A 28 -14.51 44.26 -12.40
C ASP A 28 -13.68 43.06 -11.97
N GLU A 29 -13.42 42.86 -10.67
CA GLU A 29 -12.80 41.68 -10.14
C GLU A 29 -13.69 40.40 -10.32
N ARG A 30 -15.03 40.57 -10.12
CA ARG A 30 -15.97 39.47 -10.43
C ARG A 30 -16.03 39.17 -11.92
N ALA A 31 -16.09 40.22 -12.77
CA ALA A 31 -16.05 40.06 -14.21
C ALA A 31 -14.73 39.46 -14.71
N ARG A 32 -13.60 39.83 -14.09
CA ARG A 32 -12.30 39.21 -14.37
C ARG A 32 -12.18 37.79 -13.81
N ALA A 33 -12.85 37.49 -12.70
CA ALA A 33 -12.95 36.12 -12.17
C ALA A 33 -13.89 35.26 -13.02
N GLU A 34 -14.89 35.84 -13.69
CA GLU A 34 -15.73 35.19 -14.68
C GLU A 34 -15.05 35.05 -16.06
N VAL A 35 -14.01 35.87 -16.33
CA VAL A 35 -13.27 35.82 -17.57
C VAL A 35 -12.37 34.57 -17.53
N ILE A 36 -12.95 33.49 -18.03
CA ILE A 36 -12.25 32.46 -18.78
C ILE A 36 -11.26 31.65 -17.91
N LYS A 37 -11.77 30.91 -16.95
CA LYS A 37 -11.26 29.53 -16.87
C LYS A 37 -11.83 28.86 -18.12
N PRO A 38 -11.00 28.42 -19.10
CA PRO A 38 -11.52 27.57 -20.15
C PRO A 38 -12.31 26.47 -19.45
N ALA A 39 -13.46 26.11 -20.00
CA ALA A 39 -14.19 24.94 -19.57
C ALA A 39 -13.34 23.72 -19.97
N LEU A 40 -12.24 23.53 -19.28
CA LEU A 40 -11.58 22.25 -19.16
C LEU A 40 -12.67 21.36 -18.59
N GLU A 41 -13.11 20.36 -19.33
CA GLU A 41 -13.90 19.29 -18.76
C GLU A 41 -13.11 18.82 -17.54
N LYS A 42 -13.58 19.21 -16.36
CA LYS A 42 -12.85 18.92 -15.14
C LYS A 42 -13.07 17.45 -14.86
N PRO A 43 -12.02 16.65 -14.75
CA PRO A 43 -12.19 15.26 -14.38
C PRO A 43 -12.96 15.23 -13.06
N ARG A 44 -14.16 14.63 -13.07
CA ARG A 44 -14.90 14.35 -11.85
C ARG A 44 -14.17 13.24 -11.11
N PHE A 45 -13.70 13.54 -9.91
CA PHE A 45 -13.06 12.56 -9.07
C PHE A 45 -14.12 11.76 -8.30
N ASP A 46 -14.19 10.47 -8.57
CA ASP A 46 -15.06 9.52 -7.88
C ASP A 46 -14.34 8.17 -7.71
N THR A 47 -14.95 7.29 -6.94
CA THR A 47 -14.50 5.91 -6.77
C THR A 47 -15.29 4.90 -7.60
N LEU A 48 -16.11 5.34 -8.54
CA LEU A 48 -16.85 4.45 -9.41
C LEU A 48 -15.89 3.66 -10.31
N PRO A 49 -16.28 2.44 -10.73
CA PRO A 49 -15.47 1.65 -11.66
C PRO A 49 -15.17 2.41 -12.94
N LYS A 50 -13.91 2.43 -13.35
CA LYS A 50 -13.40 3.09 -14.56
C LYS A 50 -12.92 2.05 -15.55
N VAL A 51 -12.94 2.41 -16.83
CA VAL A 51 -12.47 1.55 -17.92
C VAL A 51 -10.93 1.47 -17.86
N PRO A 52 -10.34 0.28 -17.79
CA PRO A 52 -8.89 0.11 -17.85
C PRO A 52 -8.35 0.39 -19.26
N HIS A 53 -7.04 0.60 -19.40
CA HIS A 53 -6.38 0.85 -20.68
C HIS A 53 -6.35 -0.40 -21.57
N HIS A 54 -6.36 -1.59 -20.96
CA HIS A 54 -6.44 -2.91 -21.64
C HIS A 54 -7.14 -3.92 -20.71
N PRO A 55 -7.53 -5.10 -21.17
CA PRO A 55 -8.22 -6.10 -20.35
C PRO A 55 -7.43 -6.45 -19.08
N PRO A 56 -8.01 -6.27 -17.89
CA PRO A 56 -7.34 -6.55 -16.62
C PRO A 56 -7.32 -8.06 -16.35
N ARG A 57 -6.26 -8.54 -15.71
CA ARG A 57 -6.17 -9.89 -15.14
C ARG A 57 -6.51 -9.88 -13.65
N ALA A 58 -6.08 -8.82 -12.95
CA ALA A 58 -6.40 -8.60 -11.55
C ALA A 58 -7.54 -7.56 -11.41
N ARG A 59 -8.50 -7.84 -10.52
CA ARG A 59 -9.55 -6.91 -10.10
C ARG A 59 -9.29 -6.31 -8.73
N ALA A 60 -8.58 -7.04 -7.88
CA ALA A 60 -8.22 -6.60 -6.54
C ALA A 60 -6.79 -7.02 -6.19
N MET A 61 -6.20 -6.36 -5.21
CA MET A 61 -4.90 -6.73 -4.65
C MET A 61 -4.94 -6.77 -3.12
N ILE A 62 -4.29 -7.78 -2.54
CA ILE A 62 -3.96 -7.85 -1.12
C ILE A 62 -2.43 -7.81 -1.00
N SER A 63 -1.90 -6.74 -0.42
CA SER A 63 -0.48 -6.57 -0.14
C SER A 63 -0.18 -6.99 1.29
N LEU A 64 0.57 -8.07 1.48
CA LEU A 64 1.08 -8.54 2.77
C LEU A 64 2.48 -7.94 2.97
N PHE A 65 2.55 -6.78 3.60
CA PHE A 65 3.80 -6.03 3.71
C PHE A 65 4.54 -6.34 5.02
N MET A 66 5.73 -6.94 4.88
CA MET A 66 6.59 -7.43 5.96
C MET A 66 7.62 -6.37 6.34
N GLN A 67 7.23 -5.43 7.20
CA GLN A 67 8.06 -4.29 7.57
C GLN A 67 9.36 -4.71 8.27
N GLY A 68 10.47 -4.21 7.76
CA GLY A 68 11.80 -4.47 8.30
C GLY A 68 12.67 -5.36 7.40
N GLY A 69 12.14 -5.87 6.29
CA GLY A 69 12.92 -6.63 5.29
C GLY A 69 13.25 -8.07 5.73
N PRO A 70 12.41 -9.04 5.35
CA PRO A 70 12.64 -10.46 5.62
C PRO A 70 13.97 -10.96 5.06
N SER A 71 14.69 -11.78 5.84
CA SER A 71 15.92 -12.43 5.37
C SER A 71 15.59 -13.48 4.31
N HIS A 72 15.89 -13.19 3.05
CA HIS A 72 15.70 -14.12 1.93
C HIS A 72 16.57 -15.36 2.07
N HIS A 73 17.82 -15.22 2.59
CA HIS A 73 18.71 -16.34 2.88
C HIS A 73 18.12 -17.38 3.82
N ASP A 74 17.22 -16.95 4.71
CA ASP A 74 16.67 -17.78 5.78
C ASP A 74 15.23 -18.21 5.49
N THR A 75 14.64 -17.73 4.38
CA THR A 75 13.24 -17.97 4.01
C THR A 75 13.03 -18.61 2.64
N LEU A 76 13.46 -17.97 1.55
CA LEU A 76 13.07 -18.34 0.17
C LEU A 76 14.23 -18.51 -0.80
N ASP A 77 15.44 -18.05 -0.46
CA ASP A 77 16.60 -18.08 -1.36
C ASP A 77 17.74 -18.93 -0.80
N TYR A 78 17.63 -20.25 -0.99
CA TYR A 78 18.59 -21.24 -0.48
C TYR A 78 19.96 -21.12 -1.17
N LYS A 79 21.02 -20.90 -0.38
CA LYS A 79 22.40 -20.71 -0.84
C LYS A 79 23.35 -21.76 -0.23
N PRO A 80 23.47 -22.95 -0.81
CA PRO A 80 24.31 -24.04 -0.26
C PRO A 80 25.78 -23.65 -0.15
N LYS A 81 26.29 -22.78 -1.06
CA LYS A 81 27.68 -22.31 -1.02
C LYS A 81 28.02 -21.54 0.25
N MET A 82 27.07 -20.89 0.87
CA MET A 82 27.30 -20.21 2.15
C MET A 82 27.77 -21.19 3.25
N ALA A 83 27.34 -22.46 3.22
CA ALA A 83 27.77 -23.45 4.18
C ALA A 83 29.27 -23.79 4.04
N GLU A 84 29.80 -23.80 2.82
CA GLU A 84 31.23 -24.04 2.54
C GLU A 84 32.11 -22.89 3.07
N TYR A 85 31.53 -21.70 3.17
CA TYR A 85 32.20 -20.48 3.63
C TYR A 85 31.81 -20.09 5.07
N ALA A 86 31.16 -20.95 5.81
CA ALA A 86 30.72 -20.67 7.17
C ALA A 86 31.87 -20.09 8.03
N SER A 87 31.62 -18.92 8.62
CA SER A 87 32.57 -18.18 9.45
C SER A 87 33.90 -17.74 8.76
N LYS A 88 34.03 -17.98 7.45
CA LYS A 88 35.14 -17.47 6.65
C LYS A 88 34.81 -16.05 6.16
N PRO A 89 35.84 -15.23 5.81
CA PRO A 89 35.62 -13.96 5.15
C PRO A 89 34.78 -14.10 3.88
N PHE A 90 33.91 -13.13 3.63
CA PHE A 90 33.12 -13.07 2.40
C PHE A 90 34.07 -12.98 1.18
N PRO A 91 33.91 -13.84 0.17
CA PRO A 91 34.82 -13.84 -0.99
C PRO A 91 34.40 -12.76 -1.99
N GLY A 92 34.84 -11.53 -1.79
CA GLY A 92 34.53 -10.43 -2.69
C GLY A 92 34.37 -9.09 -1.96
N LYS A 93 33.79 -8.13 -2.64
CA LYS A 93 33.45 -6.84 -2.04
C LYS A 93 32.01 -6.87 -1.53
N LEU A 94 31.81 -6.74 -0.23
CA LEU A 94 30.51 -6.43 0.31
C LEU A 94 30.17 -5.00 -0.05
N LYS A 95 29.04 -4.82 -0.69
CA LYS A 95 28.45 -3.50 -0.88
C LYS A 95 27.54 -3.25 0.33
N GLN A 96 28.07 -2.53 1.28
CA GLN A 96 27.43 -2.14 2.53
C GLN A 96 27.22 -0.63 2.52
N ASP A 97 26.05 -0.21 2.91
CA ASP A 97 25.74 1.21 3.09
C ASP A 97 25.78 1.61 4.58
N ALA A 98 25.78 0.62 5.50
CA ALA A 98 25.92 0.81 6.94
C ALA A 98 27.12 0.00 7.46
N VAL A 99 28.30 0.57 7.30
CA VAL A 99 29.59 -0.13 7.43
C VAL A 99 29.95 -0.54 8.85
N ASP A 100 29.38 0.09 9.89
CA ASP A 100 29.97 0.04 11.23
C ASP A 100 29.57 -1.19 12.06
N ARG A 101 28.68 -2.06 11.56
CA ARG A 101 28.12 -3.18 12.36
C ARG A 101 28.27 -4.57 11.75
N ALA A 102 28.39 -4.68 10.43
CA ALA A 102 28.48 -5.97 9.78
C ALA A 102 29.90 -6.51 9.79
N THR A 103 30.08 -7.75 10.19
CA THR A 103 31.33 -8.47 10.03
C THR A 103 31.45 -8.96 8.59
N THR A 104 32.66 -9.23 8.11
CA THR A 104 32.87 -9.84 6.79
C THR A 104 32.69 -11.36 6.77
N LYS A 105 32.30 -11.99 7.89
CA LYS A 105 32.17 -13.44 7.99
C LYS A 105 30.84 -13.91 7.42
N VAL A 106 30.89 -14.87 6.50
CA VAL A 106 29.71 -15.51 5.93
C VAL A 106 28.91 -16.21 7.02
N PHE A 107 27.61 -15.96 7.03
CA PHE A 107 26.67 -16.54 7.97
C PHE A 107 25.63 -17.38 7.19
N PRO A 108 25.83 -18.72 7.06
CA PRO A 108 24.85 -19.59 6.46
C PRO A 108 23.52 -19.58 7.22
N SER A 109 22.45 -19.92 6.53
CA SER A 109 21.17 -20.12 7.20
C SER A 109 21.27 -21.26 8.22
N PRO A 110 20.86 -21.05 9.47
CA PRO A 110 20.83 -22.11 10.46
C PRO A 110 19.63 -23.07 10.28
N TRP A 111 18.70 -22.75 9.35
CA TRP A 111 17.50 -23.54 9.10
C TRP A 111 17.61 -24.40 7.85
N LYS A 112 16.86 -25.50 7.85
CA LYS A 112 16.81 -26.42 6.74
C LYS A 112 15.87 -25.88 5.63
N PHE A 113 16.22 -26.25 4.41
CA PHE A 113 15.39 -25.98 3.23
C PHE A 113 14.96 -27.28 2.58
N SER A 114 13.77 -27.28 2.03
CA SER A 114 13.23 -28.39 1.21
C SER A 114 12.57 -27.84 -0.05
N ARG A 115 12.43 -28.72 -1.04
CA ARG A 115 11.75 -28.37 -2.30
C ARG A 115 10.27 -28.64 -2.16
N HIS A 116 9.46 -27.68 -2.58
CA HIS A 116 8.00 -27.73 -2.51
C HIS A 116 7.37 -27.49 -3.88
N GLY A 117 6.18 -28.07 -4.07
CA GLY A 117 5.44 -27.95 -5.33
C GLY A 117 6.13 -28.63 -6.52
N ARG A 118 5.47 -28.62 -7.67
CA ARG A 118 5.95 -29.23 -8.92
C ARG A 118 7.18 -28.54 -9.50
N ALA A 119 7.31 -27.24 -9.27
CA ALA A 119 8.48 -26.44 -9.68
C ALA A 119 9.71 -26.70 -8.80
N GLY A 120 9.55 -27.36 -7.67
CA GLY A 120 10.64 -27.61 -6.73
C GLY A 120 11.16 -26.33 -6.07
N THR A 121 10.27 -25.42 -5.71
CA THR A 121 10.60 -24.15 -5.06
C THR A 121 11.25 -24.40 -3.71
N TRP A 122 12.43 -23.80 -3.48
CA TRP A 122 13.11 -23.86 -2.19
C TRP A 122 12.39 -23.02 -1.16
N ILE A 123 11.96 -23.63 -0.05
CA ILE A 123 11.31 -22.95 1.06
C ILE A 123 11.93 -23.47 2.36
N SER A 124 12.22 -22.56 3.28
CA SER A 124 12.74 -22.85 4.61
C SER A 124 11.71 -23.58 5.48
N GLU A 125 12.19 -24.42 6.40
CA GLU A 125 11.37 -25.05 7.46
C GLU A 125 10.65 -24.02 8.34
N LEU A 126 11.03 -22.74 8.29
CA LEU A 126 10.34 -21.66 8.96
C LEU A 126 8.97 -21.33 8.35
N LEU A 127 8.71 -21.75 7.11
CA LEU A 127 7.49 -21.43 6.35
C LEU A 127 6.78 -22.73 5.87
N PRO A 128 6.43 -23.66 6.79
CA PRO A 128 5.86 -24.95 6.41
C PRO A 128 4.48 -24.85 5.75
N HIS A 129 3.69 -23.84 6.10
CA HIS A 129 2.37 -23.64 5.50
C HIS A 129 2.47 -23.04 4.09
N LEU A 130 3.40 -22.11 3.86
CA LEU A 130 3.68 -21.59 2.51
C LEU A 130 4.05 -22.73 1.55
N GLY A 131 4.82 -23.71 2.03
CA GLY A 131 5.14 -24.92 1.27
C GLY A 131 3.92 -25.68 0.73
N THR A 132 2.76 -25.60 1.42
CA THR A 132 1.52 -26.27 1.00
C THR A 132 0.81 -25.57 -0.17
N VAL A 133 1.16 -24.34 -0.45
CA VAL A 133 0.61 -23.53 -1.56
C VAL A 133 1.68 -23.16 -2.60
N ALA A 134 2.82 -23.86 -2.59
CA ALA A 134 3.95 -23.58 -3.48
C ALA A 134 3.58 -23.61 -4.99
N ASP A 135 2.61 -24.44 -5.36
CA ASP A 135 2.10 -24.51 -6.74
C ASP A 135 1.18 -23.35 -7.12
N ASP A 136 0.75 -22.51 -6.18
CA ASP A 136 -0.12 -21.35 -6.43
C ASP A 136 0.65 -20.02 -6.42
N ILE A 137 1.92 -20.03 -6.00
CA ILE A 137 2.74 -18.81 -5.87
C ILE A 137 3.85 -18.77 -6.92
N THR A 138 4.32 -17.56 -7.22
CA THR A 138 5.59 -17.29 -7.89
C THR A 138 6.54 -16.64 -6.88
N VAL A 139 7.71 -17.22 -6.69
CA VAL A 139 8.79 -16.62 -5.90
C VAL A 139 9.70 -15.82 -6.82
N ILE A 140 10.01 -14.59 -6.45
CA ILE A 140 10.93 -13.69 -7.15
C ILE A 140 12.16 -13.54 -6.27
N ASN A 141 13.31 -14.06 -6.71
CA ASN A 141 14.57 -14.02 -5.94
C ASN A 141 15.53 -12.90 -6.42
N SER A 142 15.04 -12.00 -7.25
CA SER A 142 15.86 -10.97 -7.89
C SER A 142 15.37 -9.55 -7.65
N MET A 143 14.60 -9.33 -6.57
CA MET A 143 14.13 -7.99 -6.21
C MET A 143 15.30 -7.08 -5.79
N THR A 144 15.22 -5.80 -6.18
CA THR A 144 16.18 -4.77 -5.77
C THR A 144 15.47 -3.44 -5.49
N THR A 145 15.96 -2.66 -4.52
CA THR A 145 15.53 -1.27 -4.28
C THR A 145 16.71 -0.30 -4.37
N GLY A 146 17.91 -0.75 -4.03
CA GLY A 146 19.12 0.07 -4.04
C GLY A 146 19.15 1.18 -2.99
N VAL A 147 18.31 1.09 -1.96
CA VAL A 147 18.17 2.11 -0.90
C VAL A 147 18.21 1.43 0.47
N ASN A 148 19.18 1.79 1.29
CA ASN A 148 19.48 1.12 2.57
C ASN A 148 18.85 1.78 3.82
N ASN A 149 17.92 2.68 3.66
CA ASN A 149 17.16 3.26 4.76
C ASN A 149 15.71 2.77 4.70
N HIS A 150 15.17 2.22 5.80
CA HIS A 150 13.81 1.67 5.82
C HIS A 150 12.76 2.67 5.33
N GLY A 151 12.76 3.91 5.84
CA GLY A 151 11.79 4.91 5.41
C GLY A 151 11.82 5.17 3.91
N GLN A 152 13.02 5.41 3.37
CA GLN A 152 13.21 5.67 1.94
C GLN A 152 12.91 4.44 1.06
N SER A 153 13.30 3.23 1.50
CA SER A 153 12.95 1.98 0.80
C SER A 153 11.44 1.73 0.80
N ILE A 154 10.76 2.01 1.92
CA ILE A 154 9.31 1.90 2.01
C ILE A 154 8.63 2.92 1.08
N TYR A 155 9.09 4.19 1.08
CA TYR A 155 8.59 5.19 0.12
C TYR A 155 8.81 4.73 -1.32
N SER A 156 9.99 4.20 -1.63
CA SER A 156 10.33 3.71 -2.96
C SER A 156 9.40 2.59 -3.43
N LEU A 157 9.12 1.61 -2.57
CA LEU A 157 8.19 0.51 -2.89
C LEU A 157 6.72 0.92 -2.89
N ASN A 158 6.32 1.89 -2.07
CA ASN A 158 4.92 2.32 -2.04
C ASN A 158 4.59 3.35 -3.11
N SER A 159 5.51 4.27 -3.41
CA SER A 159 5.21 5.45 -4.25
C SER A 159 6.16 5.68 -5.42
N GLY A 160 7.15 4.80 -5.62
CA GLY A 160 8.19 4.99 -6.65
C GLY A 160 9.14 6.15 -6.36
N ARG A 161 9.10 6.75 -5.18
CA ARG A 161 9.91 7.93 -4.78
C ARG A 161 10.64 7.66 -3.47
N LEU A 162 11.73 8.37 -3.24
CA LEU A 162 12.52 8.24 -2.00
C LEU A 162 12.08 9.20 -0.89
N VAL A 163 11.06 10.00 -1.13
CA VAL A 163 10.57 11.04 -0.23
C VAL A 163 9.07 10.89 0.02
N ALA A 164 8.64 11.33 1.20
CA ALA A 164 7.24 11.35 1.62
C ALA A 164 6.37 12.27 0.75
N GLY A 165 5.04 12.13 0.86
CA GLY A 165 4.06 13.01 0.23
C GLY A 165 3.72 12.66 -1.21
N HIS A 166 4.14 11.51 -1.72
CA HIS A 166 3.74 10.98 -3.02
C HIS A 166 2.62 9.93 -2.88
N PRO A 167 1.74 9.81 -3.90
CA PRO A 167 0.67 8.83 -3.85
C PRO A 167 1.21 7.41 -3.79
N SER A 168 0.63 6.60 -2.91
CA SER A 168 0.95 5.17 -2.81
C SER A 168 0.41 4.39 -4.01
N LEU A 169 0.97 3.20 -4.26
CA LEU A 169 0.49 2.26 -5.29
C LEU A 169 -1.03 2.03 -5.16
N GLY A 170 -1.54 1.81 -3.94
CA GLY A 170 -2.97 1.64 -3.70
C GLY A 170 -3.79 2.84 -4.14
N SER A 171 -3.31 4.06 -3.87
CA SER A 171 -3.94 5.30 -4.33
C SER A 171 -3.94 5.42 -5.85
N TRP A 172 -2.85 5.08 -6.52
CA TRP A 172 -2.77 5.07 -7.98
C TRP A 172 -3.72 4.05 -8.64
N VAL A 173 -3.78 2.83 -8.10
CA VAL A 173 -4.71 1.79 -8.60
C VAL A 173 -6.16 2.25 -8.45
N CYS A 174 -6.51 2.83 -7.28
CA CYS A 174 -7.85 3.34 -7.03
C CYS A 174 -8.18 4.59 -7.87
N TYR A 175 -7.20 5.46 -8.11
CA TYR A 175 -7.35 6.60 -9.03
C TYR A 175 -7.63 6.12 -10.47
N GLY A 176 -6.89 5.12 -10.94
CA GLY A 176 -7.02 4.58 -12.29
C GLY A 176 -8.31 3.79 -12.55
N LEU A 177 -8.77 3.02 -11.56
CA LEU A 177 -9.86 2.04 -11.76
C LEU A 177 -11.10 2.26 -10.89
N GLY A 178 -11.03 3.08 -9.84
CA GLY A 178 -12.08 3.11 -8.84
C GLY A 178 -12.25 1.78 -8.11
N SER A 179 -13.45 1.50 -7.63
CA SER A 179 -13.80 0.30 -6.87
C SER A 179 -15.17 -0.24 -7.28
N GLU A 180 -15.35 -1.54 -7.17
CA GLU A 180 -16.66 -2.18 -7.33
C GLU A 180 -17.49 -2.10 -6.04
N ALA A 181 -16.85 -1.84 -4.90
CA ALA A 181 -17.51 -1.58 -3.64
C ALA A 181 -18.16 -0.18 -3.67
N ARG A 182 -19.47 -0.11 -3.45
CA ARG A 182 -20.21 1.17 -3.46
C ARG A 182 -20.23 1.86 -2.10
N ASN A 183 -20.13 1.09 -1.03
CA ASN A 183 -20.30 1.52 0.36
C ASN A 183 -19.08 1.22 1.24
N LEU A 184 -17.94 0.93 0.62
CA LEU A 184 -16.64 0.76 1.26
C LEU A 184 -15.59 1.55 0.49
N PRO A 185 -14.55 2.07 1.16
CA PRO A 185 -13.42 2.70 0.49
C PRO A 185 -12.76 1.77 -0.52
N ALA A 186 -12.28 2.35 -1.61
CA ALA A 186 -11.56 1.60 -2.64
C ALA A 186 -10.22 1.03 -2.14
N PHE A 187 -9.62 1.70 -1.15
CA PHE A 187 -8.37 1.32 -0.53
C PHE A 187 -8.52 1.20 0.99
N MET A 188 -8.15 0.04 1.56
CA MET A 188 -8.18 -0.25 2.99
C MET A 188 -6.80 -0.70 3.47
N SER A 189 -6.34 -0.16 4.60
CA SER A 189 -5.06 -0.53 5.23
C SER A 189 -5.28 -1.10 6.62
N LEU A 190 -4.94 -2.38 6.81
CA LEU A 190 -5.05 -3.08 8.08
C LEU A 190 -3.71 -2.98 8.81
N THR A 191 -3.68 -2.20 9.88
CA THR A 191 -2.46 -1.92 10.64
C THR A 191 -2.33 -2.83 11.87
N ASP A 192 -1.10 -3.00 12.33
CA ASP A 192 -0.80 -3.57 13.65
C ASP A 192 -0.98 -2.49 14.75
N VAL A 193 -0.69 -2.83 15.99
CA VAL A 193 -0.81 -1.92 17.15
C VAL A 193 0.13 -0.72 17.03
N THR A 194 1.33 -0.95 16.50
CA THR A 194 2.34 0.10 16.30
C THR A 194 2.19 0.75 14.94
N LEU A 195 2.39 2.06 14.88
CA LEU A 195 2.44 2.77 13.61
C LEU A 195 3.64 2.28 12.78
N PRO A 196 3.48 2.10 11.48
CA PRO A 196 4.57 1.73 10.58
C PRO A 196 5.59 2.86 10.44
N VAL A 197 6.81 2.53 10.00
CA VAL A 197 7.93 3.49 9.84
C VAL A 197 7.56 4.68 8.98
N ALA A 198 6.93 4.43 7.83
CA ALA A 198 6.49 5.50 6.93
C ALA A 198 5.16 6.14 7.37
N GLY A 199 4.59 5.77 8.51
CA GLY A 199 3.35 6.35 9.03
C GLY A 199 2.23 6.29 8.01
N VAL A 200 1.59 7.45 7.80
CA VAL A 200 0.46 7.61 6.87
C VAL A 200 0.85 7.46 5.39
N ASP A 201 2.11 7.61 5.03
CA ASP A 201 2.56 7.48 3.64
C ASP A 201 2.38 6.05 3.08
N HIS A 202 2.23 5.04 3.94
CA HIS A 202 1.89 3.68 3.49
C HIS A 202 0.57 3.61 2.72
N TRP A 203 -0.41 4.44 3.10
CA TRP A 203 -1.75 4.49 2.50
C TRP A 203 -2.15 5.89 2.04
N GLY A 204 -1.17 6.79 1.98
CA GLY A 204 -1.38 8.19 1.62
C GLY A 204 -1.75 8.37 0.16
N ASN A 205 -2.66 9.32 -0.08
CA ASN A 205 -2.99 9.78 -1.44
C ASN A 205 -1.93 10.74 -2.00
N GLY A 206 -0.98 11.20 -1.18
CA GLY A 206 -0.03 12.23 -1.58
C GLY A 206 -0.75 13.47 -2.12
N TRP A 207 -0.46 13.83 -3.34
CA TRP A 207 -1.10 14.95 -4.04
C TRP A 207 -2.27 14.53 -4.95
N LEU A 208 -2.64 13.25 -5.01
CA LEU A 208 -3.91 12.83 -5.61
C LEU A 208 -5.08 13.28 -4.71
N PRO A 209 -6.30 13.42 -5.25
CA PRO A 209 -7.47 13.74 -4.43
C PRO A 209 -7.64 12.80 -3.22
N SER A 210 -8.04 13.35 -2.08
CA SER A 210 -8.14 12.64 -0.79
C SER A 210 -9.06 11.42 -0.81
N LEU A 211 -9.96 11.35 -1.79
CA LEU A 211 -10.85 10.22 -2.03
C LEU A 211 -10.11 8.89 -2.30
N TYR A 212 -8.87 8.96 -2.77
CA TYR A 212 -8.04 7.79 -3.08
C TYR A 212 -7.10 7.40 -1.94
N GLN A 213 -7.18 8.08 -0.81
CA GLN A 213 -6.44 7.72 0.40
C GLN A 213 -6.97 6.41 0.99
N GLY A 214 -6.07 5.57 1.49
CA GLY A 214 -6.44 4.36 2.20
C GLY A 214 -7.10 4.65 3.55
N THR A 215 -8.18 3.95 3.84
CA THR A 215 -8.84 3.99 5.15
C THR A 215 -8.24 2.94 6.07
N VAL A 216 -7.88 3.36 7.28
CA VAL A 216 -7.21 2.50 8.25
C VAL A 216 -8.21 1.65 9.04
N ILE A 217 -7.97 0.34 9.05
CA ILE A 217 -8.56 -0.62 9.99
C ILE A 217 -7.51 -0.96 11.04
N ARG A 218 -7.77 -0.58 12.28
CA ARG A 218 -6.88 -0.82 13.42
C ARG A 218 -7.01 -2.26 13.91
N GLN A 219 -5.96 -2.76 14.53
CA GLN A 219 -5.99 -4.08 15.15
C GLN A 219 -6.95 -4.15 16.35
N ARG A 220 -7.03 -3.07 17.16
CA ARG A 220 -7.85 -2.98 18.36
C ARG A 220 -9.14 -2.20 18.12
N GLU A 221 -10.17 -2.55 18.90
CA GLU A 221 -11.43 -1.79 18.90
C GLU A 221 -11.25 -0.36 19.46
N PRO A 222 -11.97 0.63 18.94
CA PRO A 222 -12.75 0.55 17.70
C PRO A 222 -11.82 0.43 16.49
N ARG A 223 -12.07 -0.55 15.61
CA ARG A 223 -11.21 -0.84 14.45
C ARG A 223 -11.19 0.31 13.43
N ILE A 224 -12.30 0.99 13.29
CA ILE A 224 -12.41 2.23 12.50
C ILE A 224 -12.88 3.33 13.46
N LEU A 225 -12.09 4.41 13.55
CA LEU A 225 -12.43 5.53 14.41
C LEU A 225 -13.65 6.27 13.90
N ASN A 226 -14.50 6.72 14.83
CA ASN A 226 -15.69 7.54 14.54
C ASN A 226 -16.67 6.91 13.54
N LEU A 227 -16.69 5.58 13.44
CA LEU A 227 -17.61 4.86 12.55
C LEU A 227 -19.07 5.03 13.04
N ASP A 228 -19.28 5.03 14.36
CA ASP A 228 -20.60 5.23 14.94
C ASP A 228 -20.93 6.71 15.10
N PRO A 229 -22.15 7.14 14.77
CA PRO A 229 -22.58 8.50 15.03
C PRO A 229 -22.68 8.76 16.55
N PRO A 230 -22.47 10.02 16.99
CA PRO A 230 -22.73 10.40 18.37
C PRO A 230 -24.16 10.02 18.81
N ALA A 231 -24.34 9.72 20.09
CA ALA A 231 -25.61 9.20 20.60
C ALA A 231 -26.82 10.09 20.28
N HIS A 232 -26.64 11.43 20.27
CA HIS A 232 -27.70 12.40 19.97
C HIS A 232 -28.06 12.51 18.48
N LEU A 233 -27.23 11.94 17.58
CA LEU A 233 -27.47 11.92 16.12
C LEU A 233 -27.92 10.54 15.61
N LYS A 234 -28.20 9.56 16.49
CA LYS A 234 -28.63 8.22 16.02
C LYS A 234 -30.01 8.23 15.36
N GLY A 235 -30.20 7.35 14.38
CA GLY A 235 -31.47 7.13 13.71
C GLY A 235 -31.87 8.25 12.74
N THR A 236 -33.14 8.67 12.79
CA THR A 236 -33.68 9.70 11.87
C THR A 236 -32.97 11.04 11.98
N ALA A 237 -32.44 11.41 13.16
CA ALA A 237 -31.71 12.64 13.36
C ALA A 237 -30.44 12.69 12.48
N GLN A 238 -29.71 11.58 12.39
CA GLN A 238 -28.53 11.48 11.51
C GLN A 238 -28.91 11.62 10.03
N GLY A 239 -29.94 10.93 9.59
CA GLY A 239 -30.41 11.01 8.20
C GLY A 239 -30.82 12.42 7.80
N ASN A 240 -31.49 13.16 8.69
CA ASN A 240 -31.85 14.55 8.47
C ASN A 240 -30.60 15.46 8.41
N TYR A 241 -29.65 15.25 9.32
CA TYR A 241 -28.41 16.00 9.36
C TYR A 241 -27.56 15.79 8.10
N LEU A 242 -27.42 14.54 7.64
CA LEU A 242 -26.67 14.21 6.42
C LEU A 242 -27.32 14.82 5.16
N ARG A 243 -28.65 14.80 5.06
CA ARG A 243 -29.38 15.48 3.96
C ARG A 243 -29.14 16.99 3.95
N TYR A 244 -29.23 17.62 5.10
CA TYR A 244 -28.97 19.04 5.21
C TYR A 244 -27.53 19.42 4.82
N LEU A 245 -26.55 18.61 5.26
CA LEU A 245 -25.16 18.79 4.85
C LEU A 245 -24.97 18.61 3.32
N ASP A 246 -25.64 17.62 2.73
CA ASP A 246 -25.58 17.38 1.28
C ASP A 246 -26.15 18.59 0.50
N GLU A 247 -27.29 19.15 0.92
CA GLU A 247 -27.87 20.37 0.34
C GLU A 247 -26.89 21.54 0.44
N MET A 248 -26.32 21.80 1.61
CA MET A 248 -25.33 22.86 1.83
C MET A 248 -24.06 22.65 0.97
N ASN A 249 -23.59 21.40 0.88
CA ASN A 249 -22.41 21.07 0.09
C ASN A 249 -22.65 21.29 -1.40
N ARG A 250 -23.81 20.92 -1.93
CA ARG A 250 -24.20 21.18 -3.33
C ARG A 250 -24.27 22.66 -3.63
N GLU A 251 -24.86 23.44 -2.74
CA GLU A 251 -24.92 24.90 -2.88
C GLU A 251 -23.50 25.52 -2.85
N HIS A 252 -22.65 25.03 -1.96
CA HIS A 252 -21.27 25.48 -1.86
C HIS A 252 -20.47 25.14 -3.12
N LEU A 253 -20.57 23.92 -3.63
CA LEU A 253 -19.94 23.49 -4.89
C LEU A 253 -20.41 24.33 -6.09
N ALA A 254 -21.70 24.65 -6.17
CA ALA A 254 -22.23 25.48 -7.24
C ALA A 254 -21.60 26.89 -7.27
N ARG A 255 -21.26 27.45 -6.11
CA ARG A 255 -20.56 28.73 -6.00
C ARG A 255 -19.05 28.64 -6.22
N HIS A 256 -18.46 27.45 -6.05
CA HIS A 256 -17.02 27.19 -6.15
C HIS A 256 -16.72 26.15 -7.24
N ALA A 257 -17.38 26.32 -8.39
CA ALA A 257 -17.20 25.42 -9.52
C ALA A 257 -15.71 25.30 -9.89
N GLY A 258 -15.18 24.07 -9.83
CA GLY A 258 -13.82 23.76 -10.19
C GLY A 258 -12.81 23.60 -9.08
N GLU A 259 -13.24 23.60 -7.85
CA GLU A 259 -12.40 23.20 -6.73
C GLU A 259 -12.49 21.68 -6.54
N ASN A 260 -11.62 20.95 -7.26
CA ASN A 260 -11.63 19.47 -7.27
C ASN A 260 -11.40 18.88 -5.88
N ASP A 261 -10.62 19.54 -5.02
CA ASP A 261 -10.35 19.08 -3.65
C ASP A 261 -11.60 19.15 -2.77
N LEU A 262 -12.46 20.14 -3.01
CA LEU A 262 -13.72 20.27 -2.31
C LEU A 262 -14.69 19.16 -2.70
N ASP A 263 -14.81 18.88 -4.00
CA ASP A 263 -15.66 17.81 -4.53
C ASP A 263 -15.21 16.43 -3.99
N ALA A 264 -13.90 16.15 -4.01
CA ALA A 264 -13.32 14.93 -3.45
C ALA A 264 -13.57 14.78 -1.95
N ARG A 265 -13.52 15.88 -1.18
CA ARG A 265 -13.80 15.89 0.27
C ARG A 265 -15.26 15.58 0.55
N ILE A 266 -16.19 16.16 -0.19
CA ILE A 266 -17.63 15.90 -0.06
C ILE A 266 -17.92 14.43 -0.34
N ALA A 267 -17.42 13.89 -1.46
CA ALA A 267 -17.55 12.48 -1.79
C ALA A 267 -16.95 11.57 -0.70
N GLY A 268 -15.84 11.97 -0.07
CA GLY A 268 -15.25 11.26 1.07
C GLY A 268 -16.17 11.22 2.30
N TYR A 269 -16.88 12.30 2.62
CA TYR A 269 -17.85 12.33 3.74
C TYR A 269 -19.11 11.50 3.45
N GLU A 270 -19.61 11.51 2.22
CA GLU A 270 -20.72 10.68 1.78
C GLU A 270 -20.37 9.19 1.90
N LEU A 271 -19.17 8.80 1.44
CA LEU A 271 -18.65 7.44 1.58
C LEU A 271 -18.52 7.04 3.05
N ALA A 272 -18.02 7.94 3.92
CA ALA A 272 -17.91 7.67 5.35
C ALA A 272 -19.28 7.39 6.01
N ALA A 273 -20.32 8.10 5.60
CA ALA A 273 -21.69 7.83 6.07
C ALA A 273 -22.21 6.45 5.59
N GLN A 274 -21.94 6.09 4.33
CA GLN A 274 -22.34 4.79 3.76
C GLN A 274 -21.58 3.62 4.41
N MET A 275 -20.33 3.84 4.84
CA MET A 275 -19.51 2.83 5.50
C MET A 275 -20.08 2.31 6.83
N GLN A 276 -20.89 3.09 7.53
CA GLN A 276 -21.29 2.80 8.91
C GLN A 276 -21.91 1.41 9.08
N THR A 277 -22.64 0.93 8.09
CA THR A 277 -23.21 -0.42 8.09
C THR A 277 -22.29 -1.44 7.44
N ALA A 278 -21.78 -1.12 6.24
CA ALA A 278 -21.01 -2.07 5.45
C ALA A 278 -19.66 -2.46 6.09
N ALA A 279 -19.00 -1.50 6.74
CA ALA A 279 -17.75 -1.79 7.45
C ALA A 279 -17.96 -2.69 8.66
N LYS A 280 -19.06 -2.51 9.42
CA LYS A 280 -19.40 -3.39 10.55
C LYS A 280 -19.61 -4.82 10.10
N ASP A 281 -20.35 -5.02 9.00
CA ASP A 281 -20.59 -6.34 8.43
C ASP A 281 -19.27 -7.03 8.00
N VAL A 282 -18.35 -6.30 7.36
CA VAL A 282 -17.05 -6.85 6.97
C VAL A 282 -16.21 -7.24 8.17
N LEU A 283 -16.22 -6.43 9.23
CA LEU A 283 -15.41 -6.63 10.44
C LEU A 283 -15.99 -7.70 11.37
N ASP A 284 -17.28 -7.99 11.26
CA ASP A 284 -17.93 -9.05 12.04
C ASP A 284 -17.58 -10.44 11.48
N LEU A 285 -16.74 -11.16 12.20
CA LEU A 285 -16.30 -12.51 11.86
C LEU A 285 -17.18 -13.60 12.50
N THR A 286 -18.27 -13.26 13.17
CA THR A 286 -19.15 -14.25 13.85
C THR A 286 -19.75 -15.24 12.86
N GLY A 287 -20.10 -14.77 11.67
CA GLY A 287 -20.65 -15.59 10.57
C GLY A 287 -19.63 -16.49 9.85
N GLU A 288 -18.32 -16.36 10.11
CA GLU A 288 -17.33 -17.26 9.53
C GLU A 288 -17.34 -18.63 10.21
N SER A 289 -17.19 -19.70 9.40
CA SER A 289 -17.21 -21.07 9.91
C SER A 289 -16.01 -21.35 10.86
N ALA A 290 -16.17 -22.29 11.77
CA ALA A 290 -15.08 -22.73 12.65
C ALA A 290 -13.88 -23.26 11.82
N ALA A 291 -14.15 -23.92 10.69
CA ALA A 291 -13.13 -24.41 9.77
C ALA A 291 -12.33 -23.26 9.16
N THR A 292 -13.00 -22.19 8.67
CA THR A 292 -12.34 -20.99 8.15
C THR A 292 -11.51 -20.31 9.22
N LYS A 293 -12.06 -20.12 10.42
CA LYS A 293 -11.31 -19.51 11.54
C LYS A 293 -10.05 -20.29 11.89
N LYS A 294 -10.13 -21.63 11.92
CA LYS A 294 -8.99 -22.51 12.16
C LYS A 294 -7.98 -22.51 11.01
N LEU A 295 -8.43 -22.43 9.76
CA LEU A 295 -7.58 -22.30 8.58
C LEU A 295 -6.65 -21.08 8.70
N TYR A 296 -7.21 -19.93 9.08
CA TYR A 296 -6.46 -18.69 9.28
C TYR A 296 -5.71 -18.64 10.63
N GLY A 297 -5.83 -19.67 11.47
CA GLY A 297 -5.14 -19.76 12.76
C GLY A 297 -5.71 -18.83 13.84
N LEU A 298 -7.01 -18.56 13.81
CA LEU A 298 -7.66 -17.74 14.84
C LEU A 298 -7.80 -18.48 16.18
N ASP A 299 -7.57 -19.78 16.19
CA ASP A 299 -7.55 -20.66 17.37
C ASP A 299 -6.19 -20.71 18.09
N ASP A 300 -5.13 -20.14 17.49
CA ASP A 300 -3.79 -20.03 18.09
C ASP A 300 -3.48 -18.57 18.42
N PRO A 301 -3.21 -18.20 19.67
CA PRO A 301 -2.93 -16.83 20.08
C PRO A 301 -1.75 -16.18 19.35
N ILE A 302 -0.81 -16.95 18.78
CA ILE A 302 0.34 -16.45 18.04
C ILE A 302 -0.09 -15.95 16.65
N THR A 303 -0.97 -16.69 15.98
CA THR A 303 -1.41 -16.41 14.61
C THR A 303 -2.70 -15.60 14.56
N ALA A 304 -3.52 -15.62 15.63
CA ALA A 304 -4.89 -15.10 15.65
C ALA A 304 -5.00 -13.65 15.19
N GLU A 305 -4.11 -12.77 15.63
CA GLU A 305 -4.17 -11.35 15.27
C GLU A 305 -3.88 -11.11 13.78
N TYR A 306 -2.81 -11.72 13.27
CA TYR A 306 -2.46 -11.59 11.84
C TYR A 306 -3.46 -12.35 10.97
N GLY A 307 -3.92 -13.53 11.42
CA GLY A 307 -4.96 -14.31 10.78
C GLY A 307 -6.29 -13.56 10.65
N THR A 308 -6.68 -12.84 11.71
CA THR A 308 -7.85 -11.95 11.67
C THR A 308 -7.72 -10.89 10.58
N ARG A 309 -6.56 -10.24 10.45
CA ARG A 309 -6.32 -9.24 9.39
C ARG A 309 -6.36 -9.86 7.99
N CYS A 310 -5.74 -11.03 7.79
CA CYS A 310 -5.80 -11.74 6.52
C CYS A 310 -7.24 -12.16 6.16
N LEU A 311 -8.03 -12.62 7.12
CA LEU A 311 -9.43 -12.99 6.92
C LEU A 311 -10.29 -11.76 6.59
N ILE A 312 -10.10 -10.63 7.27
CA ILE A 312 -10.76 -9.37 6.93
C ILE A 312 -10.35 -8.91 5.53
N ALA A 313 -9.08 -9.03 5.15
CA ALA A 313 -8.61 -8.67 3.81
C ALA A 313 -9.33 -9.48 2.71
N ARG A 314 -9.51 -10.81 2.90
CA ARG A 314 -10.31 -11.64 2.00
C ARG A 314 -11.75 -11.15 1.91
N ARG A 315 -12.41 -10.85 3.05
CA ARG A 315 -13.79 -10.36 3.08
C ARG A 315 -13.96 -8.99 2.40
N LEU A 316 -12.94 -8.13 2.47
CA LEU A 316 -12.92 -6.85 1.78
C LEU A 316 -12.92 -7.03 0.27
N VAL A 317 -12.03 -7.88 -0.27
CA VAL A 317 -11.98 -8.12 -1.72
C VAL A 317 -13.22 -8.84 -2.24
N GLU A 318 -13.83 -9.74 -1.45
CA GLU A 318 -15.14 -10.34 -1.78
C GLU A 318 -16.25 -9.29 -1.98
N ARG A 319 -16.13 -8.13 -1.30
CA ARG A 319 -17.08 -7.00 -1.41
C ARG A 319 -16.65 -5.93 -2.41
N GLY A 320 -15.66 -6.23 -3.24
CA GLY A 320 -15.22 -5.37 -4.34
C GLY A 320 -14.24 -4.28 -3.96
N VAL A 321 -13.65 -4.30 -2.74
CA VAL A 321 -12.56 -3.39 -2.37
C VAL A 321 -11.36 -3.64 -3.30
N ARG A 322 -10.85 -2.58 -3.91
CA ARG A 322 -9.82 -2.66 -4.96
C ARG A 322 -8.44 -2.98 -4.43
N PHE A 323 -8.04 -2.34 -3.35
CA PHE A 323 -6.70 -2.48 -2.78
C PHE A 323 -6.78 -2.65 -1.27
N VAL A 324 -6.17 -3.71 -0.76
CA VAL A 324 -6.09 -4.00 0.67
C VAL A 324 -4.63 -4.19 1.05
N GLN A 325 -4.15 -3.42 2.02
CA GLN A 325 -2.81 -3.57 2.57
C GLN A 325 -2.90 -4.16 3.99
N VAL A 326 -2.11 -5.18 4.26
CA VAL A 326 -1.96 -5.80 5.58
C VAL A 326 -0.53 -5.58 6.04
N LEU A 327 -0.36 -4.73 7.03
CA LEU A 327 0.96 -4.38 7.56
C LEU A 327 1.28 -5.24 8.77
N THR A 328 2.52 -5.72 8.86
CA THR A 328 3.05 -6.25 10.13
C THR A 328 3.40 -5.10 11.07
N ALA A 329 3.70 -5.40 12.33
CA ALA A 329 4.15 -4.39 13.28
C ALA A 329 5.47 -3.75 12.79
N ASN A 330 5.71 -2.53 13.28
CA ASN A 330 6.86 -1.72 12.92
C ASN A 330 8.18 -2.50 13.02
N GLN A 331 8.89 -2.65 11.89
CA GLN A 331 10.22 -3.25 11.76
C GLN A 331 10.40 -4.65 12.40
N ASN A 332 9.34 -5.44 12.51
CA ASN A 332 9.44 -6.77 13.14
C ASN A 332 10.34 -7.76 12.38
N TRP A 333 10.63 -7.49 11.10
CA TRP A 333 11.54 -8.29 10.28
C TRP A 333 12.95 -7.73 10.22
N ASP A 334 13.21 -6.64 10.96
CA ASP A 334 14.51 -5.98 11.03
C ASP A 334 15.44 -6.67 12.05
N ASN A 335 15.99 -7.81 11.68
CA ASN A 335 16.73 -8.68 12.58
C ASN A 335 18.24 -8.43 12.55
N HIS A 336 18.68 -7.24 12.98
CA HIS A 336 20.09 -6.91 13.20
C HIS A 336 20.74 -7.73 14.30
N GLN A 337 19.94 -8.28 15.20
CA GLN A 337 20.40 -9.14 16.28
C GLN A 337 19.33 -10.18 16.63
N SER A 338 19.76 -11.24 17.34
CA SER A 338 18.88 -12.31 17.82
C SER A 338 18.01 -12.93 16.73
N ILE A 339 18.53 -13.01 15.50
CA ILE A 339 17.78 -13.53 14.33
C ILE A 339 17.28 -14.95 14.58
N LYS A 340 18.07 -15.78 15.29
CA LYS A 340 17.70 -17.17 15.64
C LYS A 340 16.40 -17.27 16.46
N THR A 341 16.00 -16.21 17.16
CA THR A 341 14.77 -16.15 17.96
C THR A 341 13.70 -15.33 17.28
N LEU A 342 14.06 -14.14 16.77
CA LEU A 342 13.10 -13.18 16.24
C LEU A 342 12.49 -13.63 14.91
N LEU A 343 13.32 -14.14 13.98
CA LEU A 343 12.83 -14.58 12.67
C LEU A 343 11.84 -15.74 12.75
N PRO A 344 12.11 -16.84 13.51
CA PRO A 344 11.13 -17.91 13.70
C PRO A 344 9.80 -17.43 14.29
N ASN A 345 9.84 -16.46 15.22
CA ASN A 345 8.62 -15.91 15.82
C ASN A 345 7.79 -15.16 14.78
N MET A 346 8.42 -14.40 13.88
CA MET A 346 7.71 -13.69 12.80
C MET A 346 7.17 -14.66 11.76
N CYS A 347 7.96 -15.64 11.35
CA CYS A 347 7.50 -16.69 10.43
C CYS A 347 6.31 -17.45 11.03
N ARG A 348 6.38 -17.89 12.28
CA ARG A 348 5.28 -18.56 12.96
C ARG A 348 4.01 -17.74 13.02
N LYS A 349 4.13 -16.40 13.25
CA LYS A 349 2.99 -15.47 13.30
C LYS A 349 2.30 -15.33 11.94
N THR A 350 3.05 -15.34 10.82
CA THR A 350 2.55 -14.90 9.51
C THR A 350 2.37 -16.03 8.49
N ASP A 351 3.11 -17.13 8.58
CA ASP A 351 3.14 -18.20 7.58
C ASP A 351 1.76 -18.86 7.37
N LYS A 352 1.15 -19.39 8.44
CA LYS A 352 -0.15 -20.04 8.36
C LYS A 352 -1.24 -19.11 7.82
N PRO A 353 -1.42 -17.87 8.32
CA PRO A 353 -2.41 -16.97 7.79
C PRO A 353 -2.19 -16.55 6.33
N ALA A 354 -0.94 -16.34 5.91
CA ALA A 354 -0.63 -15.96 4.53
C ALA A 354 -0.93 -17.12 3.55
N ALA A 355 -0.53 -18.34 3.91
CA ALA A 355 -0.86 -19.55 3.13
C ALA A 355 -2.38 -19.80 3.11
N ALA A 356 -3.05 -19.60 4.24
CA ALA A 356 -4.51 -19.72 4.35
C ALA A 356 -5.23 -18.75 3.43
N LEU A 357 -4.75 -17.49 3.33
CA LEU A 357 -5.33 -16.50 2.44
C LEU A 357 -5.27 -16.96 0.97
N VAL A 358 -4.10 -17.42 0.51
CA VAL A 358 -3.95 -17.92 -0.88
C VAL A 358 -4.88 -19.11 -1.12
N ARG A 359 -4.93 -20.07 -0.18
CA ARG A 359 -5.77 -21.25 -0.27
C ARG A 359 -7.26 -20.90 -0.28
N ASP A 360 -7.74 -20.07 0.63
CA ASP A 360 -9.15 -19.66 0.74
C ASP A 360 -9.62 -18.88 -0.49
N LEU A 361 -8.79 -17.96 -1.01
CA LEU A 361 -9.06 -17.27 -2.27
C LEU A 361 -9.17 -18.24 -3.45
N ARG A 362 -8.30 -19.25 -3.52
CA ARG A 362 -8.38 -20.29 -4.56
C ARG A 362 -9.65 -21.12 -4.43
N GLU A 363 -9.96 -21.62 -3.24
CA GLU A 363 -11.13 -22.47 -2.98
C GLU A 363 -12.46 -21.72 -3.26
N ARG A 364 -12.47 -20.37 -3.14
CA ARG A 364 -13.60 -19.49 -3.48
C ARG A 364 -13.63 -19.07 -4.94
N GLY A 365 -12.66 -19.43 -5.76
CA GLY A 365 -12.55 -18.95 -7.15
C GLY A 365 -12.18 -17.48 -7.30
N LEU A 366 -11.64 -16.86 -6.24
CA LEU A 366 -11.26 -15.45 -6.21
C LEU A 366 -9.79 -15.22 -6.58
N LEU A 367 -8.94 -16.24 -6.46
CA LEU A 367 -7.49 -16.10 -6.65
C LEU A 367 -7.13 -15.66 -8.08
N ASP A 368 -7.87 -16.11 -9.08
CA ASP A 368 -7.59 -15.76 -10.48
C ASP A 368 -7.73 -14.25 -10.77
N SER A 369 -8.58 -13.57 -10.00
CA SER A 369 -8.82 -12.13 -10.14
C SER A 369 -8.29 -11.30 -8.97
N THR A 370 -7.70 -11.92 -7.95
CA THR A 370 -7.11 -11.25 -6.79
C THR A 370 -5.61 -11.50 -6.74
N LEU A 371 -4.83 -10.44 -6.86
CA LEU A 371 -3.38 -10.50 -6.70
C LEU A 371 -3.04 -10.46 -5.21
N VAL A 372 -2.25 -11.42 -4.74
CA VAL A 372 -1.65 -11.41 -3.41
C VAL A 372 -0.15 -11.19 -3.58
N ALA A 373 0.41 -10.18 -2.90
CA ALA A 373 1.84 -9.90 -2.88
C ALA A 373 2.36 -9.94 -1.45
N TRP A 374 3.44 -10.68 -1.23
CA TRP A 374 4.14 -10.77 0.05
C TRP A 374 5.59 -10.36 -0.11
N GLY A 375 6.07 -9.47 0.74
CA GLY A 375 7.46 -9.04 0.76
C GLY A 375 7.66 -7.83 1.66
N GLY A 376 8.91 -7.46 1.83
CA GLY A 376 9.33 -6.27 2.55
C GLY A 376 10.13 -5.32 1.67
N GLU A 377 10.61 -4.25 2.27
CA GLU A 377 11.32 -3.17 1.58
C GLU A 377 12.75 -3.51 1.17
N MET A 378 13.34 -4.56 1.74
CA MET A 378 14.69 -5.03 1.46
C MET A 378 14.89 -6.47 1.95
N GLY A 379 16.05 -7.03 1.69
CA GLY A 379 16.54 -8.28 2.26
C GLY A 379 17.64 -8.08 3.29
N ARG A 380 18.47 -9.10 3.48
CA ARG A 380 19.54 -9.13 4.49
C ARG A 380 20.87 -9.56 3.89
N LEU A 381 21.98 -9.06 4.45
CA LEU A 381 23.34 -9.43 3.99
C LEU A 381 23.67 -10.91 4.29
N PRO A 382 24.52 -11.55 3.46
CA PRO A 382 24.99 -12.93 3.66
C PRO A 382 25.98 -13.09 4.81
N VAL A 383 26.30 -12.03 5.53
CA VAL A 383 27.29 -12.02 6.59
C VAL A 383 26.66 -11.80 7.95
N VAL A 384 27.37 -12.23 9.00
CA VAL A 384 26.92 -12.04 10.36
C VAL A 384 27.06 -10.59 10.79
N GLU A 385 26.06 -10.07 11.45
CA GLU A 385 26.11 -8.84 12.22
C GLU A 385 26.16 -9.15 13.72
N GLY A 386 27.02 -8.45 14.43
CA GLY A 386 27.25 -8.66 15.87
C GLY A 386 28.35 -9.67 16.18
N ASN A 387 28.88 -9.62 17.41
CA ASN A 387 29.99 -10.45 17.88
C ASN A 387 29.57 -11.54 18.88
N ASP A 388 28.36 -11.44 19.46
CA ASP A 388 27.82 -12.44 20.37
C ASP A 388 27.10 -13.53 19.56
N PRO A 389 27.59 -14.78 19.57
CA PRO A 389 27.00 -15.85 18.75
C PRO A 389 25.52 -16.13 19.03
N GLU A 390 25.04 -15.79 20.21
CA GLU A 390 23.62 -15.97 20.59
C GLU A 390 22.74 -14.80 20.16
N LYS A 391 23.36 -13.64 19.90
CA LYS A 391 22.65 -12.40 19.55
C LYS A 391 22.99 -11.90 18.15
N VAL A 392 23.53 -12.75 17.30
CA VAL A 392 23.84 -12.38 15.90
C VAL A 392 22.58 -12.07 15.11
N GLY A 393 22.76 -11.26 14.08
CA GLY A 393 21.75 -10.95 13.07
C GLY A 393 22.36 -10.75 11.69
N ARG A 394 21.65 -10.02 10.84
CA ARG A 394 22.10 -9.64 9.50
C ARG A 394 21.75 -8.18 9.25
N ASP A 395 22.68 -7.43 8.68
CA ASP A 395 22.44 -6.06 8.20
C ASP A 395 21.65 -6.05 6.87
N HIS A 396 21.25 -4.89 6.43
CA HIS A 396 20.40 -4.65 5.28
C HIS A 396 21.07 -5.08 3.95
N ASN A 397 20.29 -5.69 3.06
CA ASN A 397 20.66 -5.93 1.68
C ASN A 397 19.57 -5.41 0.73
N THR A 398 19.90 -4.44 -0.10
CA THR A 398 19.01 -3.81 -1.07
C THR A 398 19.31 -4.21 -2.52
N TYR A 399 20.32 -5.04 -2.71
CA TYR A 399 20.84 -5.46 -4.02
C TYR A 399 20.32 -6.83 -4.48
N GLY A 400 19.70 -7.58 -3.58
CA GLY A 400 19.10 -8.87 -3.88
C GLY A 400 18.20 -9.31 -2.71
N PHE A 401 16.92 -9.56 -2.96
CA PHE A 401 16.00 -10.09 -1.97
C PHE A 401 14.80 -10.77 -2.61
N SER A 402 13.97 -11.42 -1.80
CA SER A 402 12.86 -12.23 -2.31
C SER A 402 11.50 -11.65 -1.96
N TRP A 403 10.60 -11.75 -2.94
CA TRP A 403 9.16 -11.59 -2.80
C TRP A 403 8.45 -12.84 -3.28
N TRP A 404 7.17 -13.01 -2.94
CA TRP A 404 6.30 -13.91 -3.67
C TRP A 404 4.97 -13.25 -4.03
N LEU A 405 4.42 -13.69 -5.16
CA LEU A 405 3.14 -13.25 -5.69
C LEU A 405 2.23 -14.45 -5.91
N ALA A 406 0.90 -14.26 -5.82
CA ALA A 406 -0.08 -15.29 -6.17
C ALA A 406 -1.30 -14.67 -6.85
N GLY A 407 -1.92 -15.40 -7.77
CA GLY A 407 -3.17 -15.01 -8.42
C GLY A 407 -3.09 -13.79 -9.32
N GLY A 408 -4.23 -13.22 -9.67
CA GLY A 408 -4.33 -11.98 -10.46
C GLY A 408 -3.61 -12.00 -11.81
N GLY A 409 -3.44 -13.18 -12.44
CA GLY A 409 -2.73 -13.33 -13.71
C GLY A 409 -1.23 -13.55 -13.59
N ILE A 410 -0.70 -13.81 -12.41
CA ILE A 410 0.69 -14.25 -12.18
C ILE A 410 0.80 -15.75 -12.50
N LYS A 411 1.94 -16.16 -13.08
CA LYS A 411 2.29 -17.59 -13.26
C LYS A 411 2.18 -18.32 -11.93
N ARG A 412 1.77 -19.58 -11.98
CA ARG A 412 1.65 -20.42 -10.79
C ARG A 412 2.82 -21.40 -10.71
N GLY A 413 3.31 -21.67 -9.49
CA GLY A 413 4.40 -22.62 -9.26
C GLY A 413 5.64 -22.24 -10.07
N HIS A 414 6.09 -20.99 -9.96
CA HIS A 414 7.20 -20.46 -10.72
C HIS A 414 8.25 -19.82 -9.80
N VAL A 415 9.50 -19.89 -10.19
CA VAL A 415 10.61 -19.15 -9.56
C VAL A 415 11.23 -18.25 -10.61
N HIS A 416 11.26 -16.95 -10.35
CA HIS A 416 11.78 -15.93 -11.24
C HIS A 416 13.07 -15.32 -10.70
N GLY A 417 14.05 -15.22 -11.57
CA GLY A 417 15.33 -14.60 -11.27
C GLY A 417 16.16 -15.31 -10.21
N ALA A 418 17.34 -14.83 -9.97
CA ALA A 418 18.25 -15.36 -8.98
C ALA A 418 19.20 -14.29 -8.44
N THR A 419 19.60 -14.45 -7.18
CA THR A 419 20.79 -13.80 -6.63
C THR A 419 22.04 -14.63 -6.90
N ASP A 420 23.22 -14.02 -6.64
CA ASP A 420 24.50 -14.71 -6.71
C ASP A 420 24.60 -15.88 -5.72
N ASP A 421 25.71 -16.61 -5.75
CA ASP A 421 25.96 -17.79 -4.91
C ASP A 421 25.84 -17.54 -3.41
N PHE A 422 25.92 -16.27 -2.99
CA PHE A 422 25.83 -15.86 -1.60
C PHE A 422 24.52 -15.09 -1.30
N GLY A 423 23.67 -14.84 -2.30
CA GLY A 423 22.43 -14.08 -2.11
C GLY A 423 22.66 -12.58 -1.90
N HIS A 424 23.82 -12.03 -2.29
CA HIS A 424 24.13 -10.63 -2.09
C HIS A 424 23.57 -9.75 -3.21
N HIS A 425 23.82 -10.10 -4.47
CA HIS A 425 23.31 -9.37 -5.62
C HIS A 425 22.33 -10.18 -6.44
N ALA A 426 21.26 -9.56 -6.89
CA ALA A 426 20.45 -10.08 -7.97
C ALA A 426 21.28 -10.08 -9.27
N VAL A 427 21.40 -11.24 -9.93
CA VAL A 427 22.27 -11.45 -11.10
C VAL A 427 21.54 -11.97 -12.32
N THR A 428 20.36 -12.59 -12.15
CA THR A 428 19.54 -13.10 -13.25
C THR A 428 18.15 -12.50 -13.16
N ASP A 429 17.63 -12.01 -14.28
CA ASP A 429 16.27 -11.50 -14.43
C ASP A 429 15.89 -10.53 -13.29
N VAL A 430 16.74 -9.51 -13.14
CA VAL A 430 16.63 -8.52 -12.06
C VAL A 430 15.34 -7.73 -12.17
N VAL A 431 14.62 -7.62 -11.05
CA VAL A 431 13.39 -6.86 -10.92
C VAL A 431 13.59 -5.72 -9.93
N ASN A 432 13.60 -4.49 -10.40
CA ASN A 432 13.61 -3.35 -9.50
C ASN A 432 12.18 -2.93 -9.10
N GLN A 433 12.06 -2.05 -8.13
CA GLN A 433 10.74 -1.61 -7.62
C GLN A 433 9.86 -0.94 -8.69
N HIS A 434 10.45 -0.27 -9.70
CA HIS A 434 9.68 0.37 -10.77
C HIS A 434 9.18 -0.65 -11.80
N ASP A 435 9.98 -1.70 -12.09
CA ASP A 435 9.54 -2.85 -12.89
C ASP A 435 8.38 -3.56 -12.22
N MET A 436 8.47 -3.74 -10.89
CA MET A 436 7.37 -4.31 -10.11
C MET A 436 6.12 -3.43 -10.19
N HIS A 437 6.23 -2.11 -10.01
CA HIS A 437 5.09 -1.19 -10.17
C HIS A 437 4.47 -1.27 -11.56
N ALA A 438 5.29 -1.25 -12.62
CA ALA A 438 4.80 -1.37 -13.99
C ALA A 438 4.06 -2.69 -14.21
N THR A 439 4.60 -3.79 -13.66
CA THR A 439 4.00 -5.14 -13.76
C THR A 439 2.67 -5.22 -12.99
N LEU A 440 2.63 -4.70 -11.76
CA LEU A 440 1.40 -4.68 -10.96
C LEU A 440 0.31 -3.85 -11.64
N LEU A 441 0.63 -2.64 -12.13
CA LEU A 441 -0.31 -1.82 -12.89
C LEU A 441 -0.79 -2.52 -14.16
N HIS A 442 0.10 -3.19 -14.88
CA HIS A 442 -0.27 -3.97 -16.07
C HIS A 442 -1.27 -5.07 -15.75
N LEU A 443 -1.09 -5.81 -14.66
CA LEU A 443 -2.06 -6.83 -14.22
C LEU A 443 -3.45 -6.25 -13.97
N PHE A 444 -3.53 -5.01 -13.50
CA PHE A 444 -4.79 -4.26 -13.37
C PHE A 444 -5.35 -3.68 -14.68
N GLY A 445 -4.70 -3.94 -15.81
CA GLY A 445 -5.10 -3.37 -17.10
C GLY A 445 -4.71 -1.89 -17.27
N LEU A 446 -3.78 -1.40 -16.45
CA LEU A 446 -3.29 -0.03 -16.46
C LEU A 446 -1.93 0.06 -17.17
N ASP A 447 -1.82 0.84 -18.23
CA ASP A 447 -0.52 1.21 -18.80
C ASP A 447 0.13 2.24 -17.86
N HIS A 448 1.24 1.89 -17.24
CA HIS A 448 1.94 2.70 -16.27
C HIS A 448 2.42 4.05 -16.83
N ARG A 449 2.55 4.20 -18.15
CA ARG A 449 2.94 5.44 -18.82
C ARG A 449 1.75 6.34 -19.14
N LYS A 450 0.53 5.77 -19.23
CA LYS A 450 -0.71 6.49 -19.50
C LYS A 450 -1.48 6.86 -18.24
N LEU A 451 -1.20 6.15 -17.13
CA LEU A 451 -1.79 6.48 -15.85
C LEU A 451 -1.07 7.68 -15.24
N THR A 452 -1.52 8.86 -15.60
CA THR A 452 -0.91 10.14 -15.21
C THR A 452 -1.90 11.03 -14.46
N HIS A 453 -1.37 11.98 -13.71
CA HIS A 453 -2.11 13.08 -13.10
C HIS A 453 -1.38 14.39 -13.33
N LEU A 454 -2.10 15.39 -13.83
CA LEU A 454 -1.56 16.72 -14.08
C LEU A 454 -1.38 17.48 -12.76
N ARG A 455 -0.14 17.79 -12.41
CA ARG A 455 0.21 18.58 -11.23
C ARG A 455 1.21 19.67 -11.59
N ASN A 456 0.88 20.91 -11.28
CA ASN A 456 1.76 22.07 -11.56
C ASN A 456 2.24 22.14 -13.02
N GLY A 457 1.34 21.79 -13.97
CA GLY A 457 1.66 21.80 -15.41
C GLY A 457 2.45 20.60 -15.92
N LEU A 458 2.77 19.62 -15.05
CA LEU A 458 3.50 18.41 -15.41
C LEU A 458 2.63 17.17 -15.17
N GLU A 459 2.59 16.27 -16.13
CA GLU A 459 2.01 14.96 -15.93
C GLU A 459 2.97 14.10 -15.10
N GLN A 460 2.48 13.54 -14.01
CA GLN A 460 3.21 12.67 -13.11
C GLN A 460 2.58 11.28 -13.06
N SER A 461 3.39 10.26 -12.91
CA SER A 461 2.97 8.87 -12.77
C SER A 461 3.70 8.18 -11.63
N LEU A 462 3.29 6.95 -11.29
CA LEU A 462 3.97 6.13 -10.30
C LEU A 462 5.41 5.76 -10.73
N THR A 463 5.66 5.67 -12.03
CA THR A 463 6.89 5.10 -12.61
C THR A 463 7.73 6.09 -13.41
N ASP A 464 7.41 7.39 -13.37
CA ASP A 464 8.07 8.42 -14.19
C ASP A 464 9.49 8.78 -13.70
N SER A 465 9.92 8.30 -12.54
CA SER A 465 11.22 8.66 -11.96
C SER A 465 12.39 7.89 -12.57
N LYS A 466 12.15 6.71 -13.14
CA LYS A 466 13.19 5.85 -13.74
C LYS A 466 12.62 5.01 -14.89
N PRO A 467 13.44 4.67 -15.88
CA PRO A 467 13.09 3.68 -16.88
C PRO A 467 12.69 2.36 -16.23
N CYS A 468 11.59 1.77 -16.69
CA CYS A 468 11.11 0.49 -16.20
C CYS A 468 10.36 -0.29 -17.29
N ARG A 469 10.15 -1.57 -17.06
CA ARG A 469 9.42 -2.46 -17.95
C ARG A 469 8.36 -3.28 -17.19
N VAL A 470 7.38 -3.76 -17.88
CA VAL A 470 6.57 -4.89 -17.42
C VAL A 470 7.43 -6.14 -17.47
N VAL A 471 7.42 -6.93 -16.42
CA VAL A 471 8.14 -8.20 -16.34
C VAL A 471 7.22 -9.30 -16.88
N ASP A 472 7.20 -9.45 -18.20
CA ASP A 472 6.31 -10.40 -18.90
C ASP A 472 6.55 -11.85 -18.48
N GLU A 473 7.76 -12.16 -18.05
CA GLU A 473 8.17 -13.47 -17.57
C GLU A 473 7.40 -13.92 -16.30
N LEU A 474 6.80 -12.97 -15.56
CA LEU A 474 5.94 -13.24 -14.41
C LEU A 474 4.48 -13.50 -14.79
N LEU A 475 4.05 -13.14 -16.00
CA LEU A 475 2.65 -13.17 -16.43
C LEU A 475 2.24 -14.55 -16.95
N ALA A 476 1.02 -15.03 -16.57
CA ALA A 476 0.44 -16.29 -17.00
C ALA A 476 -0.08 -16.25 -18.45
#